data_f15a718564d2831e77628dea5bd58724
#
_entry.id   f15a718564d2831e77628dea5bd58724
#
_cell.length_a   1.000
_cell.length_b   1.000
_cell.length_c   1.000
_cell.angle_alpha   90.00
_cell.angle_beta   90.00
_cell.angle_gamma   90.00
#
_symmetry.space_group_name_H-M   'P 1'
#
loop_
_entity.id
_entity.type
_entity.pdbx_description
1 polymer ?
#
loop_
_entity_poly.entity_id
_entity_poly.type
_entity_poly.pdbx_seq_one_letter_code
_entity_poly.pdbx_strand_id
1 'polypeptide(L)'
;MWSFSLGRARRPATVPGVNLRNFRYLAVVEATSFLLLLIASVVKRTQDEAIGVEILGPIHGGLFLAYVIFALGIRSELGWSTRTTLLVLLGAVVPFGGYIVDRWLVRNHPDEPAAA
;
A
#
# COMPACT_ATOMS: atom_id res chain seq x y z
N MET A 1 19.43 -23.24 6.06
CA MET A 1 19.57 -22.84 6.08
C MET A 1 19.74 -22.47 6.13
N TRP A 2 19.87 -22.25 6.08
CA TRP A 2 20.19 -21.66 5.99
C TRP A 2 20.62 -21.02 5.90
N SER A 3 20.83 -20.93 5.80
CA SER A 3 21.32 -20.10 5.88
C SER A 3 21.64 -19.60 5.60
N PHE A 4 21.85 -19.24 5.23
CA PHE A 4 22.20 -18.55 4.94
C PHE A 4 22.47 -17.88 4.92
N SER A 5 22.68 -17.97 4.92
CA SER A 5 22.91 -17.12 5.02
C SER A 5 22.97 -16.28 4.93
N LEU A 6 23.13 -16.26 4.91
CA LEU A 6 23.16 -15.43 4.74
C LEU A 6 22.99 -14.57 4.71
N GLY A 7 23.72 -14.67 5.88
CA GLY A 7 23.51 -13.44 5.64
C GLY A 7 22.81 -13.32 4.53
N ARG A 8 22.90 -13.50 4.74
CA ARG A 8 22.37 -13.60 3.72
C ARG A 8 22.14 -12.51 2.87
N ALA A 9 22.50 -12.51 1.84
CA ALA A 9 22.20 -11.50 0.89
C ALA A 9 20.71 -11.31 0.78
N ARG A 10 20.27 -10.09 0.65
CA ARG A 10 18.87 -9.81 0.46
C ARG A 10 18.41 -10.40 -0.87
N ARG A 11 17.27 -11.05 -0.85
CA ARG A 11 16.72 -11.58 -2.06
C ARG A 11 16.11 -10.47 -2.89
N PRO A 12 16.31 -10.48 -4.20
CA PRO A 12 15.64 -9.51 -5.06
C PRO A 12 14.13 -9.75 -5.02
N ALA A 13 13.37 -8.68 -5.23
CA ALA A 13 11.92 -8.79 -5.31
C ALA A 13 11.54 -9.65 -6.51
N THR A 14 10.47 -10.45 -6.34
CA THR A 14 9.97 -11.32 -7.41
C THR A 14 9.51 -10.50 -8.60
N VAL A 15 8.90 -9.34 -8.35
CA VAL A 15 8.40 -8.45 -9.37
C VAL A 15 9.23 -7.18 -9.33
N PRO A 16 9.82 -6.76 -10.46
CA PRO A 16 10.58 -5.52 -10.48
C PRO A 16 9.74 -4.34 -10.00
N GLY A 17 10.31 -3.51 -9.18
CA GLY A 17 9.64 -2.34 -8.65
C GLY A 17 8.88 -2.57 -7.35
N VAL A 18 8.72 -3.82 -6.91
CA VAL A 18 8.07 -4.13 -5.63
C VAL A 18 9.12 -4.00 -4.53
N ASN A 19 9.15 -2.86 -3.87
CA ASN A 19 10.07 -2.61 -2.76
C ASN A 19 9.38 -1.68 -1.77
N LEU A 20 10.01 -1.49 -0.62
CA LEU A 20 9.41 -0.71 0.46
C LEU A 20 9.12 0.72 0.06
N ARG A 21 10.02 1.36 -0.64
CA ARG A 21 9.83 2.75 -1.07
C ARG A 21 8.59 2.87 -1.96
N ASN A 22 8.50 1.99 -2.97
CA ASN A 22 7.38 2.05 -3.90
C ASN A 22 6.06 1.69 -3.19
N PHE A 23 6.11 0.75 -2.26
CA PHE A 23 4.93 0.40 -1.50
C PHE A 23 4.45 1.57 -0.64
N ARG A 24 5.38 2.31 -0.03
CA ARG A 24 5.02 3.47 0.77
C ARG A 24 4.34 4.55 -0.07
N TYR A 25 4.89 4.84 -1.26
CA TYR A 25 4.25 5.78 -2.16
C TYR A 25 2.85 5.29 -2.55
N LEU A 26 2.75 4.01 -2.85
CA LEU A 26 1.48 3.43 -3.25
C LEU A 26 0.45 3.53 -2.12
N ALA A 27 0.86 3.29 -0.88
CA ALA A 27 -0.03 3.38 0.26
C ALA A 27 -0.58 4.81 0.42
N VAL A 28 0.29 5.81 0.27
CA VAL A 28 -0.14 7.21 0.39
C VAL A 28 -1.04 7.62 -0.77
N VAL A 29 -0.69 7.22 -1.98
CA VAL A 29 -1.49 7.56 -3.16
C VAL A 29 -2.86 6.87 -3.09
N GLU A 30 -2.88 5.62 -2.67
CA GLU A 30 -4.12 4.86 -2.51
C GLU A 30 -5.03 5.52 -1.46
N ALA A 31 -4.46 5.91 -0.31
CA ALA A 31 -5.23 6.58 0.73
C ALA A 31 -5.76 7.93 0.23
N THR A 32 -4.94 8.67 -0.51
CA THR A 32 -5.37 9.95 -1.07
C THR A 32 -6.51 9.76 -2.05
N SER A 33 -6.40 8.75 -2.92
CA SER A 33 -7.48 8.47 -3.88
C SER A 33 -8.76 8.07 -3.15
N PHE A 34 -8.64 7.33 -2.04
CA PHE A 34 -9.81 6.96 -1.25
C PHE A 34 -10.50 8.19 -0.69
N LEU A 35 -9.73 9.13 -0.13
CA LEU A 35 -10.31 10.35 0.41
C LEU A 35 -10.97 11.19 -0.68
N LEU A 36 -10.34 11.29 -1.84
CA LEU A 36 -10.94 12.01 -2.97
C LEU A 36 -12.22 11.32 -3.43
N LEU A 37 -12.23 9.99 -3.42
CA LEU A 37 -13.43 9.23 -3.79
C LEU A 37 -14.55 9.46 -2.78
N LEU A 38 -14.23 9.54 -1.48
CA LEU A 38 -15.24 9.84 -0.46
C LEU A 38 -15.84 11.23 -0.67
N ILE A 39 -14.99 12.20 -0.98
CA ILE A 39 -15.47 13.56 -1.27
C ILE A 39 -16.37 13.53 -2.51
N ALA A 40 -15.94 12.83 -3.57
CA ALA A 40 -16.74 12.72 -4.78
C ALA A 40 -18.07 12.03 -4.52
N SER A 41 -18.09 11.06 -3.59
CA SER A 41 -19.33 10.38 -3.23
C SER A 41 -20.30 11.32 -2.53
N VAL A 42 -19.80 12.22 -1.68
CA VAL A 42 -20.63 13.23 -1.04
C VAL A 42 -21.19 14.19 -2.10
N VAL A 43 -20.34 14.61 -3.05
CA VAL A 43 -20.79 15.51 -4.12
C VAL A 43 -21.87 14.83 -4.95
N LYS A 44 -21.71 13.54 -5.24
CA LYS A 44 -22.72 12.80 -6.00
C LYS A 44 -24.06 12.82 -5.28
N ARG A 45 -24.05 12.64 -3.96
CA ARG A 45 -25.29 12.59 -3.17
C ARG A 45 -25.93 13.94 -2.98
N THR A 46 -25.12 14.98 -2.81
CA THR A 46 -25.63 16.30 -2.48
C THR A 46 -25.87 17.19 -3.70
N GLN A 47 -25.06 17.02 -4.75
CA GLN A 47 -25.12 17.84 -5.95
C GLN A 47 -25.59 17.07 -7.20
N ASP A 48 -25.86 15.79 -7.04
CA ASP A 48 -26.27 14.92 -8.15
C ASP A 48 -25.25 14.92 -9.28
N GLU A 49 -23.97 15.01 -8.93
CA GLU A 49 -22.88 15.03 -9.90
C GLU A 49 -22.00 13.81 -9.69
N ALA A 50 -22.05 12.87 -10.64
CA ALA A 50 -21.38 11.58 -10.49
C ALA A 50 -20.03 11.49 -11.19
N ILE A 51 -19.60 12.53 -11.92
CA ILE A 51 -18.37 12.44 -12.71
C ILE A 51 -17.15 12.10 -11.87
N GLY A 52 -17.08 12.66 -10.65
CA GLY A 52 -15.95 12.39 -9.76
C GLY A 52 -15.87 10.92 -9.39
N VAL A 53 -17.00 10.30 -9.06
CA VAL A 53 -17.04 8.89 -8.71
C VAL A 53 -16.71 8.03 -9.92
N GLU A 54 -17.20 8.43 -11.10
CA GLU A 54 -16.97 7.66 -12.33
C GLU A 54 -15.49 7.65 -12.72
N ILE A 55 -14.76 8.72 -12.42
CA ILE A 55 -13.33 8.81 -12.72
C ILE A 55 -12.50 8.20 -11.58
N LEU A 56 -12.78 8.59 -10.34
CA LEU A 56 -11.96 8.20 -9.21
C LEU A 56 -12.19 6.75 -8.77
N GLY A 57 -13.37 6.20 -9.03
CA GLY A 57 -13.67 4.84 -8.66
C GLY A 57 -12.69 3.83 -9.27
N PRO A 58 -12.57 3.79 -10.60
CA PRO A 58 -11.63 2.88 -11.24
C PRO A 58 -10.18 3.16 -10.87
N ILE A 59 -9.81 4.44 -10.71
CA ILE A 59 -8.44 4.79 -10.32
C ILE A 59 -8.14 4.24 -8.93
N HIS A 60 -9.04 4.48 -7.98
CA HIS A 60 -8.86 3.96 -6.62
C HIS A 60 -8.87 2.43 -6.62
N GLY A 61 -9.76 1.81 -7.38
CA GLY A 61 -9.81 0.36 -7.49
C GLY A 61 -8.52 -0.23 -8.00
N GLY A 62 -7.93 0.39 -9.02
CA GLY A 62 -6.64 -0.05 -9.54
C GLY A 62 -5.53 0.12 -8.51
N LEU A 63 -5.54 1.23 -7.80
CA LEU A 63 -4.55 1.47 -6.74
C LEU A 63 -4.72 0.49 -5.59
N PHE A 64 -5.95 0.12 -5.27
CA PHE A 64 -6.23 -0.88 -4.25
C PHE A 64 -5.62 -2.23 -4.64
N LEU A 65 -5.85 -2.66 -5.87
CA LEU A 65 -5.29 -3.92 -6.35
C LEU A 65 -3.77 -3.89 -6.33
N ALA A 66 -3.17 -2.78 -6.78
CA ALA A 66 -1.72 -2.64 -6.75
C ALA A 66 -1.20 -2.70 -5.31
N TYR A 67 -1.90 -2.07 -4.38
CA TYR A 67 -1.54 -2.11 -2.97
C TYR A 67 -1.50 -3.55 -2.46
N VAL A 68 -2.53 -4.33 -2.76
CA VAL A 68 -2.60 -5.73 -2.33
C VAL A 68 -1.45 -6.53 -2.93
N ILE A 69 -1.21 -6.36 -4.22
CA ILE A 69 -0.15 -7.09 -4.91
C ILE A 69 1.22 -6.74 -4.32
N PHE A 70 1.49 -5.45 -4.10
CA PHE A 70 2.76 -5.02 -3.52
C PHE A 70 2.92 -5.54 -2.10
N ALA A 71 1.86 -5.48 -1.30
CA ALA A 71 1.92 -5.97 0.08
C ALA A 71 2.27 -7.46 0.12
N LEU A 72 1.62 -8.24 -0.73
CA LEU A 72 1.89 -9.68 -0.79
C LEU A 72 3.28 -9.95 -1.36
N GLY A 73 3.76 -9.12 -2.28
CA GLY A 73 5.08 -9.30 -2.86
C GLY A 73 6.22 -8.97 -1.91
N ILE A 74 6.00 -8.04 -0.98
CA ILE A 74 7.07 -7.58 -0.10
C ILE A 74 7.04 -8.25 1.27
N ARG A 75 5.96 -8.96 1.61
CA ARG A 75 5.79 -9.50 2.95
C ARG A 75 6.89 -10.47 3.36
N SER A 76 7.34 -11.28 2.44
CA SER A 76 8.37 -12.28 2.76
C SER A 76 9.72 -11.63 2.94
N GLU A 77 10.01 -10.57 2.19
CA GLU A 77 11.28 -9.88 2.32
C GLU A 77 11.39 -9.15 3.66
N LEU A 78 10.27 -8.63 4.16
CA LEU A 78 10.26 -7.90 5.43
C LEU A 78 9.90 -8.79 6.61
N GLY A 79 9.65 -10.07 6.37
CA GLY A 79 9.38 -11.01 7.45
C GLY A 79 8.03 -10.82 8.12
N TRP A 80 7.05 -10.31 7.40
CA TRP A 80 5.73 -10.08 7.99
C TRP A 80 5.02 -11.38 8.30
N SER A 81 4.45 -11.46 9.50
CA SER A 81 3.55 -12.56 9.85
C SER A 81 2.23 -12.39 9.11
N THR A 82 1.41 -13.44 9.14
CA THR A 82 0.07 -13.37 8.56
C THR A 82 -0.75 -12.25 9.21
N ARG A 83 -0.65 -12.10 10.53
CA ARG A 83 -1.37 -11.04 11.23
C ARG A 83 -0.94 -9.66 10.73
N THR A 84 0.37 -9.42 10.64
CA THR A 84 0.89 -8.15 10.15
C THR A 84 0.41 -7.89 8.73
N THR A 85 0.47 -8.92 7.88
CA THR A 85 0.01 -8.79 6.50
C THR A 85 -1.46 -8.40 6.44
N LEU A 86 -2.30 -9.06 7.25
CA LEU A 86 -3.72 -8.72 7.27
C LEU A 86 -3.97 -7.29 7.74
N LEU A 87 -3.22 -6.84 8.74
CA LEU A 87 -3.36 -5.46 9.23
C LEU A 87 -2.95 -4.46 8.16
N VAL A 88 -1.88 -4.75 7.43
CA VAL A 88 -1.44 -3.89 6.33
C VAL A 88 -2.50 -3.85 5.23
N LEU A 89 -3.11 -5.01 4.91
CA LEU A 89 -4.16 -5.05 3.90
C LEU A 89 -5.39 -4.29 4.35
N LEU A 90 -5.72 -4.34 5.64
CA LEU A 90 -6.84 -3.55 6.16
C LEU A 90 -6.62 -2.06 5.96
N GLY A 91 -5.36 -1.63 5.93
CA GLY A 91 -5.05 -0.23 5.68
C GLY A 91 -5.56 0.28 4.34
N ALA A 92 -5.79 -0.63 3.38
CA ALA A 92 -6.29 -0.22 2.07
C ALA A 92 -7.79 0.08 2.08
N VAL A 93 -8.53 -0.39 3.09
CA VAL A 93 -9.97 -0.18 3.15
C VAL A 93 -10.39 0.81 4.22
N VAL A 94 -9.45 1.33 5.00
CA VAL A 94 -9.72 2.34 6.02
C VAL A 94 -9.33 3.71 5.44
N PRO A 95 -10.18 4.74 5.56
CA PRO A 95 -9.93 6.02 4.88
C PRO A 95 -8.56 6.65 5.11
N PHE A 96 -7.98 6.57 6.27
CA PHE A 96 -6.64 7.11 6.50
C PHE A 96 -5.61 6.01 6.63
N GLY A 97 -5.99 4.76 6.26
CA GLY A 97 -5.17 3.61 6.53
C GLY A 97 -3.81 3.63 5.84
N GLY A 98 -3.77 4.10 4.58
CA GLY A 98 -2.50 4.15 3.85
C GLY A 98 -1.48 5.07 4.51
N TYR A 99 -1.93 6.17 5.08
CA TYR A 99 -1.03 7.08 5.80
C TYR A 99 -0.51 6.42 7.07
N ILE A 100 -1.39 5.68 7.76
CA ILE A 100 -1.00 4.96 8.97
C ILE A 100 0.01 3.88 8.62
N VAL A 101 -0.22 3.15 7.55
CA VAL A 101 0.70 2.10 7.08
C VAL A 101 2.04 2.71 6.72
N ASP A 102 2.05 3.85 6.02
CA ASP A 102 3.31 4.51 5.66
C ASP A 102 4.10 4.88 6.91
N ARG A 103 3.45 5.46 7.91
CA ARG A 103 4.12 5.84 9.14
C ARG A 103 4.61 4.61 9.89
N TRP A 104 3.83 3.56 9.92
CA TRP A 104 4.22 2.31 10.57
C TRP A 104 5.45 1.70 9.92
N LEU A 105 5.50 1.74 8.58
CA LEU A 105 6.66 1.22 7.86
C LEU A 105 7.92 1.99 8.19
N VAL A 106 7.83 3.32 8.27
CA VAL A 106 8.99 4.14 8.62
C VAL A 106 9.49 3.77 10.02
N ARG A 107 8.58 3.53 10.95
CA ARG A 107 8.96 3.19 12.32
C ARG A 107 9.55 1.82 12.47
N ASN A 108 9.02 0.84 11.73
CA ASN A 108 9.37 -0.56 11.94
C ASN A 108 10.46 -1.05 11.00
N HIS A 109 10.77 -0.27 9.97
CA HIS A 109 11.83 -0.60 9.03
C HIS A 109 12.71 0.61 8.75
N PRO A 110 13.28 1.23 9.80
CA PRO A 110 14.05 2.46 9.59
C PRO A 110 15.34 2.24 8.80
N ASP A 111 15.85 1.01 8.81
CA ASP A 111 17.09 0.68 8.10
C ASP A 111 16.85 0.27 6.66
N GLU A 112 15.59 0.12 6.25
CA GLU A 112 15.30 -0.20 4.86
C GLU A 112 15.49 1.04 4.02
N PRO A 113 16.20 0.91 2.88
CA PRO A 113 16.39 2.08 2.03
C PRO A 113 15.05 2.56 1.49
N ALA A 114 14.79 3.84 1.69
CA ALA A 114 13.60 4.44 1.12
C ALA A 114 13.74 4.56 -0.40
N ALA A 115 14.97 4.75 -0.86
CA ALA A 115 15.24 4.80 -2.28
C ALA A 115 15.62 3.42 -2.77
N ALA A 116 15.02 3.04 -3.87
CA ALA A 116 15.35 1.76 -4.47
C ALA A 116 16.68 1.84 -5.17
#